data_f8514df9940cafd4b1210bec035fd961
#
_entry.id   f8514df9940cafd4b1210bec035fd961
#
_cell.length_a   1.000
_cell.length_b   1.000
_cell.length_c   1.000
_cell.angle_alpha   90.00
_cell.angle_beta   90.00
_cell.angle_gamma   90.00
#
_symmetry.space_group_name_H-M   'P 1'
#
loop_
_entity.id
_entity.type
_entity.pdbx_description
1 polymer ?
#
loop_
_entity_poly.entity_id
_entity_poly.type
_entity_poly.pdbx_seq_one_letter_code
_entity_poly.pdbx_strand_id
1 'polypeptide(L)'
;MTIKPNKAFNDLPLLPPKESLVETISILKQESKSAVALAELKGLTNTLPNPNILINVVILKEAQASSGIENVITTQDKLYQALYAKSAKPDVATKEVLRYREALLMGTLLIKEKGFLNTNGIITIQKELEENNAGLRRLPGTALVNDLTNEVIYTPPDNFYTISDLMKNLEEYLNDDHDDVSPLIKLAIQHYQFESIHPFYDGNGRTGRIINVLYLILKGLLNEPVLYLSSFIIQNKGDYYRLLQEVRTKNNWEDWILYMLKGIEQTAQSTIEQINKINLLFNETQKLVQEKLPRIYSKDLIEQLFIHPYSKIEFLVNNLGIERKAASRYLNGLEEIGILKSQQKGKEVIYINTKLYNLLKKG
;
A
#
# COMPACT_ATOMS: atom_id res chain seq x y z
N MET A 1 -6.25 25.70 -21.33
CA MET A 1 -7.24 26.34 -20.44
C MET A 1 -6.51 26.89 -19.22
N THR A 2 -6.69 28.14 -18.81
CA THR A 2 -5.97 28.67 -17.64
C THR A 2 -6.78 28.34 -16.38
N ILE A 3 -6.29 27.41 -15.58
CA ILE A 3 -6.90 27.06 -14.30
C ILE A 3 -6.63 28.20 -13.30
N LYS A 4 -7.70 28.69 -12.65
CA LYS A 4 -7.58 29.67 -11.57
C LYS A 4 -7.61 28.92 -10.25
N PRO A 5 -6.55 28.94 -9.42
CA PRO A 5 -6.46 28.13 -8.20
C PRO A 5 -7.68 28.28 -7.27
N ASN A 6 -8.20 29.50 -7.12
CA ASN A 6 -9.32 29.84 -6.21
C ASN A 6 -10.71 29.64 -6.84
N LYS A 7 -10.83 29.03 -8.02
CA LYS A 7 -12.10 28.75 -8.68
C LYS A 7 -12.25 27.25 -8.90
N ALA A 8 -13.40 26.70 -8.52
CA ALA A 8 -13.71 25.29 -8.76
C ALA A 8 -13.57 24.92 -10.23
N PHE A 9 -12.82 23.84 -10.49
CA PHE A 9 -12.55 23.36 -11.84
C PHE A 9 -13.59 22.31 -12.27
N ASN A 10 -14.83 22.78 -12.49
CA ASN A 10 -15.95 21.92 -12.91
C ASN A 10 -15.83 21.40 -14.36
N ASP A 11 -14.90 21.97 -15.15
CA ASP A 11 -14.62 21.56 -16.52
C ASP A 11 -13.46 20.55 -16.61
N LEU A 12 -13.24 19.74 -15.57
CA LEU A 12 -12.23 18.70 -15.57
C LEU A 12 -12.51 17.71 -16.73
N PRO A 13 -11.55 17.48 -17.66
CA PRO A 13 -11.77 16.61 -18.80
C PRO A 13 -12.12 15.17 -18.39
N LEU A 14 -12.98 14.52 -19.18
CA LEU A 14 -13.26 13.10 -19.05
C LEU A 14 -12.08 12.26 -19.54
N LEU A 15 -11.98 11.03 -19.04
CA LEU A 15 -11.06 10.01 -19.54
C LEU A 15 -11.63 9.31 -20.79
N PRO A 16 -10.78 8.82 -21.68
CA PRO A 16 -9.31 8.89 -21.69
C PRO A 16 -8.77 10.25 -22.16
N PRO A 17 -7.54 10.62 -21.81
CA PRO A 17 -6.84 11.69 -22.48
C PRO A 17 -6.49 11.30 -23.92
N LYS A 18 -6.04 12.27 -24.74
CA LYS A 18 -5.63 11.97 -26.13
C LYS A 18 -4.44 11.01 -26.12
N GLU A 19 -4.50 9.93 -26.91
CA GLU A 19 -3.49 8.90 -27.08
C GLU A 19 -2.09 9.48 -27.34
N SER A 20 -1.95 10.43 -28.25
CA SER A 20 -0.68 11.09 -28.58
C SER A 20 0.02 11.78 -27.40
N LEU A 21 -0.66 11.98 -26.27
CA LEU A 21 -0.10 12.57 -25.06
C LEU A 21 0.41 11.52 -24.06
N VAL A 22 -0.05 10.28 -24.19
CA VAL A 22 0.14 9.23 -23.18
C VAL A 22 0.89 8.01 -23.72
N GLU A 23 1.16 7.92 -25.02
CA GLU A 23 1.89 6.84 -25.67
C GLU A 23 3.08 7.37 -26.49
N THR A 24 3.96 8.15 -25.84
CA THR A 24 5.21 8.56 -26.45
C THR A 24 6.25 7.42 -26.39
N ILE A 25 7.26 7.48 -27.25
CA ILE A 25 8.37 6.50 -27.25
C ILE A 25 9.05 6.42 -25.88
N SER A 26 9.17 7.54 -25.17
CA SER A 26 9.78 7.61 -23.84
C SER A 26 8.92 6.83 -22.82
N ILE A 27 7.60 7.04 -22.85
CA ILE A 27 6.64 6.34 -21.99
C ILE A 27 6.67 4.84 -22.26
N LEU A 28 6.56 4.41 -23.53
CA LEU A 28 6.55 2.99 -23.89
C LEU A 28 7.87 2.27 -23.50
N LYS A 29 9.01 2.93 -23.63
CA LYS A 29 10.29 2.38 -23.15
C LYS A 29 10.35 2.23 -21.63
N GLN A 30 9.81 3.18 -20.87
CA GLN A 30 9.77 3.11 -19.42
C GLN A 30 8.73 2.12 -18.96
N GLU A 31 7.57 2.05 -19.61
CA GLU A 31 6.52 1.09 -19.35
C GLU A 31 7.04 -0.35 -19.44
N SER A 32 7.76 -0.68 -20.52
CA SER A 32 8.37 -2.01 -20.68
C SER A 32 9.29 -2.39 -19.52
N LYS A 33 10.11 -1.47 -19.00
CA LYS A 33 10.97 -1.73 -17.83
C LYS A 33 10.14 -1.96 -16.57
N SER A 34 9.12 -1.16 -16.36
CA SER A 34 8.23 -1.26 -15.21
C SER A 34 7.43 -2.56 -15.23
N ALA A 35 6.95 -2.96 -16.41
CA ALA A 35 6.23 -4.22 -16.61
C ALA A 35 7.11 -5.43 -16.31
N VAL A 36 8.37 -5.43 -16.77
CA VAL A 36 9.34 -6.50 -16.48
C VAL A 36 9.60 -6.62 -14.98
N ALA A 37 9.90 -5.49 -14.30
CA ALA A 37 10.14 -5.51 -12.86
C ALA A 37 8.91 -5.98 -12.06
N LEU A 38 7.71 -5.57 -12.47
CA LEU A 38 6.47 -5.97 -11.82
C LEU A 38 6.15 -7.45 -12.05
N ALA A 39 6.41 -7.98 -13.26
CA ALA A 39 6.23 -9.39 -13.57
C ALA A 39 7.20 -10.28 -12.78
N GLU A 40 8.46 -9.85 -12.61
CA GLU A 40 9.44 -10.51 -11.75
C GLU A 40 8.97 -10.54 -10.30
N LEU A 41 8.49 -9.41 -9.76
CA LEU A 41 7.92 -9.33 -8.42
C LEU A 41 6.75 -10.30 -8.25
N LYS A 42 5.81 -10.31 -9.19
CA LYS A 42 4.66 -11.24 -9.18
C LYS A 42 5.11 -12.69 -9.17
N GLY A 43 6.06 -13.05 -10.03
CA GLY A 43 6.62 -14.41 -10.11
C GLY A 43 7.29 -14.83 -8.81
N LEU A 44 8.13 -13.96 -8.24
CA LEU A 44 8.88 -14.23 -7.02
C LEU A 44 7.96 -14.34 -5.78
N THR A 45 6.88 -13.57 -5.72
CA THR A 45 5.90 -13.66 -4.63
C THR A 45 5.27 -15.07 -4.53
N ASN A 46 5.08 -15.75 -5.65
CA ASN A 46 4.55 -17.10 -5.69
C ASN A 46 5.55 -18.17 -5.19
N THR A 47 6.83 -17.84 -5.05
CA THR A 47 7.87 -18.78 -4.57
C THR A 47 8.05 -18.73 -3.05
N LEU A 48 7.41 -17.78 -2.36
CA LEU A 48 7.45 -17.69 -0.91
C LEU A 48 6.75 -18.90 -0.28
N PRO A 49 7.34 -19.50 0.78
CA PRO A 49 6.70 -20.60 1.53
C PRO A 49 5.30 -20.24 2.03
N ASN A 50 5.12 -18.98 2.45
CA ASN A 50 3.86 -18.41 2.83
C ASN A 50 3.80 -16.93 2.39
N PRO A 51 2.94 -16.55 1.44
CA PRO A 51 2.81 -15.17 0.97
C PRO A 51 2.50 -14.15 2.08
N ASN A 52 1.82 -14.58 3.16
CA ASN A 52 1.48 -13.70 4.28
C ASN A 52 2.70 -13.12 4.99
N ILE A 53 3.88 -13.75 4.87
CA ILE A 53 5.14 -13.21 5.39
C ILE A 53 5.42 -11.85 4.77
N LEU A 54 5.28 -11.73 3.46
CA LEU A 54 5.52 -10.49 2.72
C LEU A 54 4.33 -9.53 2.80
N ILE A 55 3.11 -10.04 2.61
CA ILE A 55 1.88 -9.24 2.56
C ILE A 55 1.76 -8.37 3.80
N ASN A 56 1.88 -8.95 4.99
CA ASN A 56 1.76 -8.21 6.25
C ASN A 56 2.79 -7.09 6.40
N VAL A 57 4.00 -7.31 5.88
CA VAL A 57 5.09 -6.33 5.97
C VAL A 57 4.90 -5.21 4.97
N VAL A 58 4.67 -5.56 3.70
CA VAL A 58 4.56 -4.57 2.61
C VAL A 58 3.33 -3.69 2.80
N ILE A 59 2.19 -4.28 3.16
CA ILE A 59 0.97 -3.49 3.43
C ILE A 59 1.19 -2.50 4.59
N LEU A 60 1.88 -2.92 5.64
CA LEU A 60 2.13 -2.03 6.78
C LEU A 60 3.08 -0.89 6.43
N LYS A 61 4.09 -1.14 5.60
CA LYS A 61 4.99 -0.11 5.07
C LYS A 61 4.27 0.83 4.12
N GLU A 62 3.46 0.29 3.21
CA GLU A 62 2.63 1.08 2.29
C GLU A 62 1.71 2.00 3.10
N ALA A 63 1.00 1.46 4.10
CA ALA A 63 0.13 2.23 4.98
C ALA A 63 0.87 3.35 5.72
N GLN A 64 2.06 3.05 6.24
CA GLN A 64 2.89 4.03 6.94
C GLN A 64 3.37 5.14 6.01
N ALA A 65 3.89 4.81 4.83
CA ALA A 65 4.37 5.81 3.88
C ALA A 65 3.23 6.63 3.29
N SER A 66 2.13 5.99 2.90
CA SER A 66 0.95 6.66 2.38
C SER A 66 0.38 7.67 3.38
N SER A 67 0.24 7.28 4.65
CA SER A 67 -0.19 8.20 5.71
C SER A 67 0.86 9.29 5.98
N GLY A 68 2.15 8.96 5.87
CA GLY A 68 3.25 9.92 6.01
C GLY A 68 3.26 11.02 4.94
N ILE A 69 2.78 10.74 3.73
CA ILE A 69 2.57 11.77 2.68
C ILE A 69 1.59 12.85 3.18
N GLU A 70 0.58 12.46 3.96
CA GLU A 70 -0.41 13.36 4.59
C GLU A 70 0.02 13.84 5.99
N ASN A 71 1.32 13.78 6.32
CA ASN A 71 1.91 14.18 7.60
C ASN A 71 1.41 13.37 8.82
N VAL A 72 0.79 12.20 8.63
CA VAL A 72 0.44 11.26 9.70
C VAL A 72 1.64 10.38 10.02
N ILE A 73 2.34 10.68 11.12
CA ILE A 73 3.63 10.06 11.45
C ILE A 73 3.49 9.08 12.61
N THR A 74 3.90 7.84 12.40
CA THR A 74 4.04 6.80 13.43
C THR A 74 5.29 5.97 13.18
N THR A 75 5.69 5.13 14.15
CA THR A 75 6.85 4.25 14.03
C THR A 75 6.41 2.80 13.80
N GLN A 76 7.26 2.02 13.11
CA GLN A 76 7.01 0.59 12.92
C GLN A 76 6.83 -0.15 14.25
N ASP A 77 7.60 0.22 15.29
CA ASP A 77 7.48 -0.38 16.61
C ASP A 77 6.09 -0.15 17.22
N LYS A 78 5.55 1.07 17.14
CA LYS A 78 4.17 1.36 17.57
C LYS A 78 3.13 0.56 16.80
N LEU A 79 3.32 0.42 15.47
CA LEU A 79 2.42 -0.36 14.61
C LEU A 79 2.44 -1.84 14.99
N TYR A 80 3.62 -2.44 15.15
CA TYR A 80 3.74 -3.83 15.59
C TYR A 80 3.20 -4.04 17.02
N GLN A 81 3.46 -3.11 17.93
CA GLN A 81 2.88 -3.18 19.27
C GLN A 81 1.35 -3.12 19.22
N ALA A 82 0.76 -2.22 18.44
CA ALA A 82 -0.69 -2.10 18.31
C ALA A 82 -1.33 -3.36 17.69
N LEU A 83 -0.66 -4.00 16.72
CA LEU A 83 -1.15 -5.25 16.12
C LEU A 83 -1.03 -6.46 17.05
N TYR A 84 0.02 -6.52 17.86
CA TYR A 84 0.36 -7.75 18.56
C TYR A 84 0.30 -7.67 20.08
N ALA A 85 0.28 -6.48 20.71
CA ALA A 85 0.19 -6.36 22.16
C ALA A 85 -1.24 -5.99 22.59
N LYS A 86 -1.93 -6.89 23.32
CA LYS A 86 -3.29 -6.64 23.85
C LYS A 86 -3.37 -5.41 24.78
N SER A 87 -2.25 -5.08 25.43
CA SER A 87 -2.13 -3.94 26.34
C SER A 87 -1.85 -2.62 25.63
N ALA A 88 -1.57 -2.64 24.31
CA ALA A 88 -1.24 -1.43 23.57
C ALA A 88 -2.48 -0.55 23.39
N LYS A 89 -2.33 0.73 23.71
CA LYS A 89 -3.30 1.78 23.38
C LYS A 89 -2.69 2.62 22.27
N PRO A 90 -3.00 2.34 20.98
CA PRO A 90 -2.42 3.08 19.89
C PRO A 90 -2.89 4.54 19.91
N ASP A 91 -1.97 5.46 19.63
CA ASP A 91 -2.29 6.88 19.40
C ASP A 91 -3.07 7.07 18.09
N VAL A 92 -3.56 8.28 17.84
CA VAL A 92 -4.39 8.61 16.68
C VAL A 92 -3.67 8.26 15.37
N ALA A 93 -2.41 8.71 15.21
CA ALA A 93 -1.63 8.45 14.01
C ALA A 93 -1.43 6.95 13.75
N THR A 94 -1.16 6.16 14.80
CA THR A 94 -1.03 4.71 14.70
C THR A 94 -2.34 4.05 14.27
N LYS A 95 -3.48 4.51 14.80
CA LYS A 95 -4.80 4.01 14.38
C LYS A 95 -5.09 4.31 12.91
N GLU A 96 -4.79 5.50 12.43
CA GLU A 96 -5.00 5.89 11.03
C GLU A 96 -4.20 5.02 10.08
N VAL A 97 -2.93 4.74 10.39
CA VAL A 97 -2.11 3.83 9.58
C VAL A 97 -2.69 2.40 9.59
N LEU A 98 -3.20 1.93 10.72
CA LEU A 98 -3.83 0.62 10.79
C LEU A 98 -5.14 0.56 10.00
N ARG A 99 -5.94 1.63 9.99
CA ARG A 99 -7.15 1.71 9.15
C ARG A 99 -6.81 1.65 7.66
N TYR A 100 -5.74 2.34 7.23
CA TYR A 100 -5.27 2.20 5.85
C TYR A 100 -4.98 0.74 5.49
N ARG A 101 -4.28 0.02 6.40
CA ARG A 101 -4.02 -1.41 6.23
C ARG A 101 -5.31 -2.21 6.05
N GLU A 102 -6.30 -2.00 6.93
CA GLU A 102 -7.59 -2.71 6.86
C GLU A 102 -8.36 -2.34 5.58
N ALA A 103 -8.38 -1.07 5.19
CA ALA A 103 -9.01 -0.61 3.96
C ALA A 103 -8.38 -1.24 2.71
N LEU A 104 -7.05 -1.36 2.66
CA LEU A 104 -6.34 -2.03 1.55
C LEU A 104 -6.64 -3.54 1.50
N LEU A 105 -6.65 -4.22 2.64
CA LEU A 105 -6.99 -5.65 2.72
C LEU A 105 -8.45 -5.90 2.31
N MET A 106 -9.38 -5.10 2.82
CA MET A 106 -10.79 -5.17 2.46
C MET A 106 -10.99 -4.90 0.97
N GLY A 107 -10.35 -3.87 0.42
CA GLY A 107 -10.38 -3.57 -1.02
C GLY A 107 -9.84 -4.72 -1.86
N THR A 108 -8.78 -5.39 -1.41
CA THR A 108 -8.21 -6.57 -2.08
C THR A 108 -9.22 -7.72 -2.14
N LEU A 109 -9.91 -8.00 -1.04
CA LEU A 109 -10.95 -9.03 -1.00
C LEU A 109 -12.12 -8.66 -1.93
N LEU A 110 -12.54 -7.40 -1.92
CA LEU A 110 -13.62 -6.89 -2.78
C LEU A 110 -13.28 -7.10 -4.27
N ILE A 111 -12.04 -6.78 -4.70
CA ILE A 111 -11.58 -6.98 -6.08
C ILE A 111 -11.55 -8.47 -6.42
N LYS A 112 -11.01 -9.31 -5.55
CA LYS A 112 -10.94 -10.78 -5.79
C LYS A 112 -12.32 -11.43 -5.89
N GLU A 113 -13.30 -10.92 -5.13
CA GLU A 113 -14.67 -11.43 -5.15
C GLU A 113 -15.48 -10.94 -6.36
N LYS A 114 -15.39 -9.65 -6.67
CA LYS A 114 -16.25 -9.01 -7.69
C LYS A 114 -15.64 -8.97 -9.08
N GLY A 115 -14.32 -8.91 -9.21
CA GLY A 115 -13.62 -8.77 -10.49
C GLY A 115 -13.73 -7.38 -11.12
N PHE A 116 -14.22 -6.36 -10.39
CA PHE A 116 -14.30 -4.98 -10.85
C PHE A 116 -14.22 -4.00 -9.67
N LEU A 117 -13.87 -2.74 -9.96
CA LEU A 117 -13.86 -1.64 -8.99
C LEU A 117 -14.81 -0.54 -9.45
N ASN A 118 -15.88 -0.31 -8.69
CA ASN A 118 -16.84 0.75 -8.97
C ASN A 118 -16.83 1.85 -7.89
N THR A 119 -17.54 2.93 -8.16
CA THR A 119 -17.66 4.07 -7.24
C THR A 119 -18.13 3.67 -5.83
N ASN A 120 -19.07 2.73 -5.73
CA ASN A 120 -19.55 2.24 -4.43
C ASN A 120 -18.45 1.45 -3.69
N GLY A 121 -17.63 0.68 -4.40
CA GLY A 121 -16.45 0.01 -3.84
C GLY A 121 -15.44 1.01 -3.30
N ILE A 122 -15.16 2.07 -4.06
CA ILE A 122 -14.26 3.16 -3.65
C ILE A 122 -14.81 3.89 -2.40
N ILE A 123 -16.11 4.18 -2.36
CA ILE A 123 -16.77 4.76 -1.17
C ILE A 123 -16.62 3.83 0.04
N THR A 124 -16.78 2.52 -0.15
CA THR A 124 -16.63 1.54 0.93
C THR A 124 -15.20 1.51 1.48
N ILE A 125 -14.20 1.60 0.61
CA ILE A 125 -12.78 1.68 0.98
C ILE A 125 -12.50 2.96 1.79
N GLN A 126 -12.98 4.11 1.31
CA GLN A 126 -12.82 5.40 2.00
C GLN A 126 -13.53 5.42 3.36
N LYS A 127 -14.72 4.81 3.44
CA LYS A 127 -15.45 4.66 4.71
C LYS A 127 -14.64 3.89 5.75
N GLU A 128 -13.98 2.79 5.36
CA GLU A 128 -13.11 2.01 6.25
C GLU A 128 -11.90 2.84 6.70
N LEU A 129 -11.31 3.57 5.76
CA LEU A 129 -10.15 4.42 6.00
C LEU A 129 -10.43 5.55 7.00
N GLU A 130 -11.56 6.25 6.85
CA GLU A 130 -11.91 7.47 7.59
C GLU A 130 -12.95 7.25 8.70
N GLU A 131 -13.46 6.05 8.87
CA GLU A 131 -14.55 5.72 9.83
C GLU A 131 -15.76 6.68 9.71
N ASN A 132 -16.10 7.11 8.49
CA ASN A 132 -17.24 7.97 8.24
C ASN A 132 -18.13 7.43 7.13
N ASN A 133 -19.38 7.93 7.07
CA ASN A 133 -20.38 7.54 6.08
C ASN A 133 -20.79 8.68 5.16
N ALA A 134 -19.93 9.69 4.96
CA ALA A 134 -20.29 10.89 4.20
C ALA A 134 -20.50 10.61 2.71
N GLY A 135 -19.79 9.60 2.15
CA GLY A 135 -19.81 9.32 0.72
C GLY A 135 -19.18 10.45 -0.10
N LEU A 136 -19.59 10.59 -1.37
CA LEU A 136 -19.11 11.69 -2.21
C LEU A 136 -19.55 13.04 -1.62
N ARG A 137 -18.65 14.02 -1.63
CA ARG A 137 -18.93 15.35 -1.08
C ARG A 137 -20.02 16.06 -1.90
N ARG A 138 -20.88 16.78 -1.19
CA ARG A 138 -22.04 17.51 -1.76
C ARG A 138 -21.92 19.01 -1.59
N LEU A 139 -21.09 19.44 -0.66
CA LEU A 139 -20.92 20.85 -0.32
C LEU A 139 -19.63 21.41 -0.95
N PRO A 140 -19.65 22.66 -1.44
CA PRO A 140 -18.46 23.36 -1.91
C PRO A 140 -17.51 23.69 -0.76
N GLY A 141 -16.32 24.20 -1.09
CA GLY A 141 -15.35 24.69 -0.12
C GLY A 141 -14.09 23.85 0.01
N THR A 142 -14.00 22.71 -0.68
CA THR A 142 -12.76 21.94 -0.74
C THR A 142 -11.74 22.65 -1.63
N ALA A 143 -10.53 22.87 -1.10
CA ALA A 143 -9.40 23.43 -1.84
C ALA A 143 -8.12 22.70 -1.42
N LEU A 144 -7.21 22.45 -2.37
CA LEU A 144 -5.87 21.97 -2.09
C LEU A 144 -4.96 23.18 -1.85
N VAL A 145 -4.35 23.23 -0.69
CA VAL A 145 -3.48 24.32 -0.26
C VAL A 145 -2.04 23.84 -0.10
N ASN A 146 -1.10 24.74 -0.24
CA ASN A 146 0.28 24.48 0.11
C ASN A 146 0.43 24.59 1.64
N ASP A 147 0.86 23.51 2.29
CA ASP A 147 0.99 23.44 3.75
C ASP A 147 1.97 24.49 4.33
N LEU A 148 2.92 24.99 3.52
CA LEU A 148 3.93 25.95 3.96
C LEU A 148 3.49 27.41 3.76
N THR A 149 2.79 27.69 2.64
CA THR A 149 2.42 29.07 2.27
C THR A 149 0.94 29.39 2.52
N ASN A 150 0.10 28.39 2.80
CA ASN A 150 -1.36 28.47 2.86
C ASN A 150 -2.01 29.00 1.56
N GLU A 151 -1.28 29.00 0.46
CA GLU A 151 -1.81 29.38 -0.84
C GLU A 151 -2.64 28.26 -1.45
N VAL A 152 -3.80 28.60 -2.02
CA VAL A 152 -4.62 27.63 -2.78
C VAL A 152 -3.91 27.28 -4.07
N ILE A 153 -3.60 26.01 -4.26
CA ILE A 153 -2.96 25.47 -5.45
C ILE A 153 -4.01 25.02 -6.49
N TYR A 154 -5.10 24.44 -6.00
CA TYR A 154 -6.12 23.87 -6.85
C TYR A 154 -7.44 23.76 -6.09
N THR A 155 -8.54 24.17 -6.74
CA THR A 155 -9.90 23.96 -6.26
C THR A 155 -10.58 22.92 -7.15
N PRO A 156 -10.82 21.68 -6.65
CA PRO A 156 -11.46 20.62 -7.42
C PRO A 156 -12.92 20.94 -7.76
N PRO A 157 -13.57 20.17 -8.64
CA PRO A 157 -14.99 20.30 -8.92
C PRO A 157 -15.80 20.40 -7.64
N ASP A 158 -16.77 21.31 -7.56
CA ASP A 158 -17.57 21.57 -6.36
C ASP A 158 -19.06 21.22 -6.52
N ASN A 159 -19.48 20.89 -7.74
CA ASN A 159 -20.85 20.45 -8.04
C ASN A 159 -20.97 18.93 -7.86
N PHE A 160 -21.90 18.48 -7.04
CA PHE A 160 -22.11 17.05 -6.77
C PHE A 160 -22.40 16.21 -8.03
N TYR A 161 -23.18 16.73 -8.96
CA TYR A 161 -23.47 16.00 -10.20
C TYR A 161 -22.23 15.87 -11.07
N THR A 162 -21.43 16.94 -11.19
CA THR A 162 -20.14 16.89 -11.88
C THR A 162 -19.20 15.86 -11.25
N ILE A 163 -19.10 15.84 -9.92
CA ILE A 163 -18.28 14.85 -9.19
C ILE A 163 -18.78 13.43 -9.47
N SER A 164 -20.09 13.22 -9.42
CA SER A 164 -20.70 11.91 -9.69
C SER A 164 -20.44 11.42 -11.12
N ASP A 165 -20.58 12.30 -12.11
CA ASP A 165 -20.36 11.99 -13.54
C ASP A 165 -18.86 11.69 -13.79
N LEU A 166 -17.94 12.45 -13.19
CA LEU A 166 -16.50 12.21 -13.27
C LEU A 166 -16.11 10.88 -12.61
N MET A 167 -16.70 10.54 -11.46
CA MET A 167 -16.47 9.26 -10.80
C MET A 167 -17.03 8.09 -11.61
N LYS A 168 -18.16 8.26 -12.27
CA LYS A 168 -18.71 7.26 -13.20
C LYS A 168 -17.79 7.04 -14.39
N ASN A 169 -17.30 8.11 -15.00
CA ASN A 169 -16.32 8.01 -16.09
C ASN A 169 -15.00 7.35 -15.64
N LEU A 170 -14.52 7.65 -14.43
CA LEU A 170 -13.36 6.98 -13.86
C LEU A 170 -13.63 5.49 -13.64
N GLU A 171 -14.82 5.11 -13.15
CA GLU A 171 -15.25 3.72 -12.98
C GLU A 171 -15.22 2.96 -14.31
N GLU A 172 -15.81 3.56 -15.37
CA GLU A 172 -15.79 3.01 -16.72
C GLU A 172 -14.36 2.80 -17.21
N TYR A 173 -13.50 3.81 -17.04
CA TYR A 173 -12.08 3.74 -17.44
C TYR A 173 -11.27 2.68 -16.69
N LEU A 174 -11.49 2.52 -15.39
CA LEU A 174 -10.81 1.51 -14.57
C LEU A 174 -11.12 0.07 -15.02
N ASN A 175 -12.36 -0.17 -15.46
CA ASN A 175 -12.86 -1.51 -15.80
C ASN A 175 -12.83 -1.80 -17.31
N ASP A 176 -12.48 -0.81 -18.14
CA ASP A 176 -12.38 -1.01 -19.59
C ASP A 176 -11.08 -1.75 -19.95
N ASP A 177 -11.23 -2.88 -20.65
CA ASP A 177 -10.15 -3.73 -21.16
C ASP A 177 -10.14 -3.76 -22.72
N HIS A 178 -10.90 -2.89 -23.38
CA HIS A 178 -11.06 -2.90 -24.85
C HIS A 178 -10.12 -1.91 -25.55
N ASP A 179 -9.45 -1.02 -24.81
CA ASP A 179 -8.42 -0.17 -25.38
C ASP A 179 -7.05 -0.86 -25.35
N ASP A 180 -6.16 -0.51 -26.28
CA ASP A 180 -4.82 -1.07 -26.40
C ASP A 180 -3.81 -0.37 -25.46
N VAL A 181 -4.24 0.55 -24.58
CA VAL A 181 -3.36 1.28 -23.68
C VAL A 181 -2.91 0.40 -22.52
N SER A 182 -1.58 0.35 -22.27
CA SER A 182 -1.02 -0.43 -21.16
C SER A 182 -1.69 -0.10 -19.82
N PRO A 183 -2.07 -1.12 -19.02
CA PRO A 183 -2.61 -0.90 -17.69
C PRO A 183 -1.69 -0.08 -16.77
N LEU A 184 -0.36 -0.10 -16.97
CA LEU A 184 0.56 0.72 -16.17
C LEU A 184 0.46 2.20 -16.52
N ILE A 185 0.23 2.52 -17.79
CA ILE A 185 -0.06 3.89 -18.23
C ILE A 185 -1.43 4.33 -17.69
N LYS A 186 -2.44 3.47 -17.79
CA LYS A 186 -3.79 3.72 -17.23
C LYS A 186 -3.75 3.95 -15.71
N LEU A 187 -2.87 3.26 -14.99
CA LEU A 187 -2.68 3.49 -13.55
C LEU A 187 -2.26 4.94 -13.25
N ALA A 188 -1.32 5.49 -14.00
CA ALA A 188 -0.89 6.87 -13.82
C ALA A 188 -2.01 7.87 -14.14
N ILE A 189 -2.76 7.61 -15.21
CA ILE A 189 -3.87 8.46 -15.69
C ILE A 189 -5.02 8.46 -14.66
N GLN A 190 -5.46 7.27 -14.21
CA GLN A 190 -6.55 7.17 -13.25
C GLN A 190 -6.21 7.81 -11.91
N HIS A 191 -4.95 7.67 -11.46
CA HIS A 191 -4.50 8.29 -10.22
C HIS A 191 -4.56 9.81 -10.29
N TYR A 192 -4.06 10.40 -11.38
CA TYR A 192 -4.21 11.84 -11.63
C TYR A 192 -5.69 12.27 -11.63
N GLN A 193 -6.56 11.52 -12.32
CA GLN A 193 -7.96 11.85 -12.43
C GLN A 193 -8.65 11.82 -11.07
N PHE A 194 -8.42 10.76 -10.29
CA PHE A 194 -8.98 10.64 -8.95
C PHE A 194 -8.54 11.79 -8.02
N GLU A 195 -7.22 12.11 -8.01
CA GLU A 195 -6.68 13.24 -7.24
C GLU A 195 -7.22 14.59 -7.72
N SER A 196 -7.60 14.71 -8.98
CA SER A 196 -8.17 15.94 -9.55
C SER A 196 -9.66 16.08 -9.29
N ILE A 197 -10.43 14.99 -9.31
CA ILE A 197 -11.84 14.97 -8.89
C ILE A 197 -11.94 15.28 -7.38
N HIS A 198 -11.05 14.70 -6.58
CA HIS A 198 -11.01 14.85 -5.12
C HIS A 198 -12.38 14.65 -4.48
N PRO A 199 -12.99 13.45 -4.64
CA PRO A 199 -14.43 13.25 -4.47
C PRO A 199 -14.92 13.25 -3.03
N PHE A 200 -14.03 13.14 -2.03
CA PHE A 200 -14.37 13.03 -0.61
C PHE A 200 -14.01 14.30 0.15
N TYR A 201 -14.57 14.45 1.36
CA TYR A 201 -14.20 15.53 2.28
C TYR A 201 -12.81 15.32 2.88
N ASP A 202 -12.41 14.04 3.13
CA ASP A 202 -11.11 13.64 3.65
C ASP A 202 -10.68 12.29 3.11
N GLY A 203 -9.38 11.95 3.21
CA GLY A 203 -8.81 10.68 2.83
C GLY A 203 -8.63 10.47 1.32
N ASN A 204 -8.77 11.51 0.48
CA ASN A 204 -8.65 11.35 -0.98
C ASN A 204 -7.29 10.80 -1.39
N GLY A 205 -6.20 11.40 -0.97
CA GLY A 205 -4.85 10.95 -1.33
C GLY A 205 -4.58 9.51 -0.88
N ARG A 206 -4.97 9.14 0.33
CA ARG A 206 -4.83 7.77 0.84
C ARG A 206 -5.69 6.78 0.04
N THR A 207 -6.94 7.14 -0.25
CA THR A 207 -7.84 6.33 -1.10
C THR A 207 -7.29 6.16 -2.51
N GLY A 208 -6.80 7.24 -3.16
CA GLY A 208 -6.19 7.17 -4.48
C GLY A 208 -4.98 6.25 -4.54
N ARG A 209 -4.14 6.25 -3.50
CA ARG A 209 -2.99 5.32 -3.41
C ARG A 209 -3.41 3.87 -3.16
N ILE A 210 -4.48 3.63 -2.41
CA ILE A 210 -5.09 2.29 -2.30
C ILE A 210 -5.60 1.83 -3.68
N ILE A 211 -6.31 2.69 -4.42
CA ILE A 211 -6.81 2.37 -5.76
C ILE A 211 -5.68 1.94 -6.68
N ASN A 212 -4.50 2.56 -6.63
CA ASN A 212 -3.35 2.16 -7.44
C ASN A 212 -2.96 0.69 -7.22
N VAL A 213 -2.85 0.27 -5.96
CA VAL A 213 -2.50 -1.12 -5.62
C VAL A 213 -3.61 -2.08 -6.04
N LEU A 214 -4.86 -1.72 -5.78
CA LEU A 214 -6.02 -2.53 -6.17
C LEU A 214 -6.16 -2.66 -7.68
N TYR A 215 -5.84 -1.61 -8.44
CA TYR A 215 -5.87 -1.64 -9.89
C TYR A 215 -4.85 -2.64 -10.48
N LEU A 216 -3.66 -2.74 -9.90
CA LEU A 216 -2.68 -3.76 -10.31
C LEU A 216 -3.20 -5.18 -10.08
N ILE A 217 -3.95 -5.40 -9.01
CA ILE A 217 -4.58 -6.69 -8.72
C ILE A 217 -5.75 -6.93 -9.69
N LEU A 218 -6.59 -5.94 -9.91
CA LEU A 218 -7.72 -5.99 -10.85
C LEU A 218 -7.28 -6.38 -12.26
N LYS A 219 -6.18 -5.80 -12.74
CA LYS A 219 -5.62 -6.09 -14.07
C LYS A 219 -4.70 -7.34 -14.09
N GLY A 220 -4.67 -8.10 -13.00
CA GLY A 220 -3.87 -9.32 -12.92
C GLY A 220 -2.36 -9.10 -12.99
N LEU A 221 -1.88 -7.88 -12.83
CA LEU A 221 -0.44 -7.56 -12.80
C LEU A 221 0.21 -7.96 -11.48
N LEU A 222 -0.55 -8.04 -10.41
CA LEU A 222 -0.19 -8.62 -9.12
C LEU A 222 -1.28 -9.57 -8.65
N ASN A 223 -0.94 -10.57 -7.83
CA ASN A 223 -1.91 -11.46 -7.17
C ASN A 223 -2.27 -10.96 -5.77
N GLU A 224 -1.35 -10.23 -5.14
CA GLU A 224 -1.42 -9.73 -3.76
C GLU A 224 -0.93 -8.27 -3.68
N PRO A 225 -1.33 -7.50 -2.68
CA PRO A 225 -0.95 -6.10 -2.52
C PRO A 225 0.49 -5.96 -2.00
N VAL A 226 1.45 -6.30 -2.85
CA VAL A 226 2.88 -6.38 -2.49
C VAL A 226 3.74 -5.29 -3.14
N LEU A 227 3.12 -4.26 -3.73
CA LEU A 227 3.83 -3.09 -4.24
C LEU A 227 3.76 -1.94 -3.22
N TYR A 228 4.91 -1.40 -2.88
CA TYR A 228 5.09 -0.34 -1.90
C TYR A 228 5.34 1.00 -2.61
N LEU A 229 4.36 1.43 -3.45
CA LEU A 229 4.50 2.61 -4.31
C LEU A 229 4.60 3.92 -3.51
N SER A 230 3.94 4.02 -2.36
CA SER A 230 3.98 5.22 -1.52
C SER A 230 5.38 5.52 -0.97
N SER A 231 6.30 4.54 -0.93
CA SER A 231 7.69 4.80 -0.55
C SER A 231 8.42 5.68 -1.56
N PHE A 232 8.17 5.47 -2.85
CA PHE A 232 8.72 6.32 -3.90
C PHE A 232 8.09 7.73 -3.84
N ILE A 233 6.77 7.79 -3.67
CA ILE A 233 6.05 9.08 -3.62
C ILE A 233 6.54 9.94 -2.45
N ILE A 234 6.67 9.39 -1.24
CA ILE A 234 7.11 10.16 -0.07
C ILE A 234 8.55 10.68 -0.21
N GLN A 235 9.44 9.89 -0.83
CA GLN A 235 10.81 10.30 -1.10
C GLN A 235 10.92 11.38 -2.18
N ASN A 236 9.95 11.44 -3.09
CA ASN A 236 9.88 12.37 -4.21
C ASN A 236 8.62 13.25 -4.16
N LYS A 237 8.17 13.62 -2.93
CA LYS A 237 6.90 14.31 -2.67
C LYS A 237 6.78 15.64 -3.42
N GLY A 238 7.87 16.38 -3.54
CA GLY A 238 7.90 17.65 -4.29
C GLY A 238 7.58 17.47 -5.78
N ASP A 239 8.19 16.47 -6.42
CA ASP A 239 7.93 16.16 -7.83
C ASP A 239 6.52 15.62 -8.04
N TYR A 240 6.01 14.80 -7.11
CA TYR A 240 4.64 14.28 -7.14
C TYR A 240 3.61 15.42 -7.28
N TYR A 241 3.62 16.40 -6.38
CA TYR A 241 2.68 17.50 -6.42
C TYR A 241 2.92 18.47 -7.58
N ARG A 242 4.20 18.71 -7.92
CA ARG A 242 4.56 19.54 -9.07
C ARG A 242 4.01 18.95 -10.36
N LEU A 243 4.21 17.66 -10.60
CA LEU A 243 3.79 16.98 -11.82
C LEU A 243 2.25 16.86 -11.93
N LEU A 244 1.56 16.57 -10.83
CA LEU A 244 0.09 16.66 -10.80
C LEU A 244 -0.41 18.03 -11.25
N GLN A 245 0.24 19.12 -10.78
CA GLN A 245 -0.12 20.46 -11.18
C GLN A 245 0.27 20.79 -12.63
N GLU A 246 1.35 20.23 -13.13
CA GLU A 246 1.76 20.42 -14.53
C GLU A 246 0.86 19.71 -15.54
N VAL A 247 0.28 18.55 -15.19
CA VAL A 247 -0.79 17.97 -16.02
C VAL A 247 -1.96 18.94 -16.10
N ARG A 248 -2.41 19.50 -14.99
CA ARG A 248 -3.54 20.43 -14.93
C ARG A 248 -3.29 21.70 -15.72
N THR A 249 -2.10 22.31 -15.60
CA THR A 249 -1.82 23.65 -16.14
C THR A 249 -1.15 23.66 -17.52
N LYS A 250 -0.39 22.61 -17.83
CA LYS A 250 0.44 22.51 -19.05
C LYS A 250 0.09 21.30 -19.91
N ASN A 251 -0.84 20.45 -19.47
CA ASN A 251 -1.16 19.17 -20.11
C ASN A 251 0.07 18.25 -20.23
N ASN A 252 0.99 18.30 -19.24
CA ASN A 252 2.24 17.57 -19.23
C ASN A 252 2.04 16.14 -18.70
N TRP A 253 1.40 15.31 -19.52
CA TRP A 253 1.15 13.91 -19.21
C TRP A 253 2.43 13.06 -19.22
N GLU A 254 3.36 13.36 -20.13
CA GLU A 254 4.57 12.55 -20.31
C GLU A 254 5.40 12.46 -19.03
N ASP A 255 5.74 13.60 -18.44
CA ASP A 255 6.54 13.61 -17.21
C ASP A 255 5.82 12.96 -16.02
N TRP A 256 4.51 13.16 -15.92
CA TRP A 256 3.68 12.52 -14.89
C TRP A 256 3.67 10.99 -15.03
N ILE A 257 3.41 10.48 -16.23
CA ILE A 257 3.37 9.03 -16.50
C ILE A 257 4.75 8.42 -16.27
N LEU A 258 5.82 9.07 -16.76
CA LEU A 258 7.19 8.62 -16.52
C LEU A 258 7.55 8.58 -15.04
N TYR A 259 7.08 9.55 -14.24
CA TYR A 259 7.26 9.56 -12.78
C TYR A 259 6.60 8.34 -12.14
N MET A 260 5.34 8.07 -12.45
CA MET A 260 4.60 6.93 -11.89
C MET A 260 5.21 5.58 -12.33
N LEU A 261 5.56 5.43 -13.59
CA LEU A 261 6.21 4.22 -14.11
C LEU A 261 7.57 3.96 -13.44
N LYS A 262 8.41 4.98 -13.27
CA LYS A 262 9.67 4.86 -12.51
C LYS A 262 9.43 4.45 -11.08
N GLY A 263 8.40 5.00 -10.43
CA GLY A 263 7.99 4.60 -9.09
C GLY A 263 7.65 3.11 -9.02
N ILE A 264 6.89 2.59 -9.98
CA ILE A 264 6.54 1.17 -10.07
C ILE A 264 7.80 0.32 -10.25
N GLU A 265 8.67 0.66 -11.19
CA GLU A 265 9.94 -0.07 -11.44
C GLU A 265 10.80 -0.14 -10.18
N GLN A 266 11.11 1.00 -9.57
CA GLN A 266 12.02 1.08 -8.43
C GLN A 266 11.46 0.37 -7.19
N THR A 267 10.16 0.52 -6.93
CA THR A 267 9.53 -0.14 -5.77
C THR A 267 9.36 -1.64 -5.98
N ALA A 268 9.12 -2.10 -7.21
CA ALA A 268 9.13 -3.52 -7.53
C ALA A 268 10.52 -4.13 -7.29
N GLN A 269 11.59 -3.50 -7.80
CA GLN A 269 12.97 -3.95 -7.59
C GLN A 269 13.36 -3.97 -6.10
N SER A 270 13.02 -2.92 -5.35
CA SER A 270 13.27 -2.88 -3.90
C SER A 270 12.53 -4.00 -3.15
N THR A 271 11.29 -4.30 -3.54
CA THR A 271 10.51 -5.39 -2.94
C THR A 271 11.12 -6.75 -3.28
N ILE A 272 11.59 -6.96 -4.52
CA ILE A 272 12.31 -8.17 -4.95
C ILE A 272 13.55 -8.40 -4.08
N GLU A 273 14.37 -7.37 -3.88
CA GLU A 273 15.54 -7.47 -2.99
C GLU A 273 15.15 -7.85 -1.56
N GLN A 274 14.06 -7.27 -1.06
CA GLN A 274 13.56 -7.58 0.27
C GLN A 274 13.08 -9.04 0.38
N ILE A 275 12.36 -9.56 -0.63
CA ILE A 275 11.95 -10.97 -0.70
C ILE A 275 13.17 -11.90 -0.66
N ASN A 276 14.19 -11.61 -1.45
CA ASN A 276 15.41 -12.42 -1.50
C ASN A 276 16.11 -12.48 -0.14
N LYS A 277 16.21 -11.33 0.56
CA LYS A 277 16.78 -11.25 1.92
C LYS A 277 15.94 -12.02 2.94
N ILE A 278 14.61 -11.97 2.84
CA ILE A 278 13.70 -12.73 3.71
C ILE A 278 13.88 -14.22 3.47
N ASN A 279 13.91 -14.68 2.21
CA ASN A 279 14.09 -16.08 1.84
C ASN A 279 15.44 -16.63 2.35
N LEU A 280 16.51 -15.85 2.21
CA LEU A 280 17.81 -16.24 2.74
C LEU A 280 17.76 -16.43 4.28
N LEU A 281 17.22 -15.45 5.00
CA LEU A 281 17.08 -15.51 6.45
C LEU A 281 16.16 -16.66 6.89
N PHE A 282 15.09 -16.94 6.14
CA PHE A 282 14.19 -18.07 6.39
C PHE A 282 14.94 -19.40 6.31
N ASN A 283 15.70 -19.62 5.24
CA ASN A 283 16.48 -20.83 5.03
C ASN A 283 17.60 -21.02 6.08
N GLU A 284 18.28 -19.94 6.46
CA GLU A 284 19.28 -19.96 7.53
C GLU A 284 18.66 -20.32 8.89
N THR A 285 17.48 -19.71 9.19
CA THR A 285 16.75 -19.98 10.43
C THR A 285 16.26 -21.43 10.48
N GLN A 286 15.74 -21.92 9.37
CA GLN A 286 15.30 -23.32 9.22
C GLN A 286 16.45 -24.31 9.53
N LYS A 287 17.61 -24.13 8.89
CA LYS A 287 18.78 -24.97 9.12
C LYS A 287 19.26 -24.93 10.57
N LEU A 288 19.33 -23.74 11.15
CA LEU A 288 19.76 -23.56 12.53
C LEU A 288 18.83 -24.28 13.54
N VAL A 289 17.51 -24.21 13.32
CA VAL A 289 16.52 -24.90 14.18
C VAL A 289 16.60 -26.42 13.99
N GLN A 290 16.78 -26.90 12.75
CA GLN A 290 16.97 -28.33 12.46
C GLN A 290 18.22 -28.88 13.19
N GLU A 291 19.31 -28.15 13.20
CA GLU A 291 20.57 -28.57 13.83
C GLU A 291 20.55 -28.49 15.37
N LYS A 292 20.02 -27.36 15.90
CA LYS A 292 20.11 -27.07 17.35
C LYS A 292 18.91 -27.54 18.15
N LEU A 293 17.72 -27.57 17.51
CA LEU A 293 16.43 -27.89 18.15
C LEU A 293 15.61 -28.89 17.34
N PRO A 294 16.17 -30.06 16.91
CA PRO A 294 15.50 -30.98 16.00
C PRO A 294 14.15 -31.50 16.51
N ARG A 295 13.97 -31.56 17.85
CA ARG A 295 12.73 -32.07 18.47
C ARG A 295 11.54 -31.12 18.35
N ILE A 296 11.80 -29.82 18.13
CA ILE A 296 10.72 -28.84 18.00
C ILE A 296 10.59 -28.30 16.57
N TYR A 297 11.50 -28.68 15.70
CA TYR A 297 11.47 -28.25 14.31
C TYR A 297 10.19 -28.72 13.61
N SER A 298 9.50 -27.79 13.01
CA SER A 298 8.48 -28.02 11.97
C SER A 298 8.53 -26.86 10.98
N LYS A 299 8.09 -27.11 9.73
CA LYS A 299 7.96 -26.06 8.73
C LYS A 299 7.02 -24.94 9.23
N ASP A 300 5.88 -25.35 9.79
CA ASP A 300 4.86 -24.43 10.30
C ASP A 300 5.40 -23.54 11.42
N LEU A 301 6.25 -24.08 12.32
CA LEU A 301 6.88 -23.26 13.36
C LEU A 301 7.74 -22.17 12.73
N ILE A 302 8.59 -22.51 11.74
CA ILE A 302 9.44 -21.51 11.08
C ILE A 302 8.59 -20.47 10.37
N GLU A 303 7.55 -20.88 9.63
CA GLU A 303 6.62 -19.95 8.98
C GLU A 303 5.98 -18.97 9.96
N GLN A 304 5.52 -19.44 11.12
CA GLN A 304 4.95 -18.58 12.16
C GLN A 304 5.92 -17.52 12.68
N LEU A 305 7.22 -17.84 12.78
CA LEU A 305 8.26 -16.89 13.19
C LEU A 305 8.52 -15.79 12.15
N PHE A 306 8.10 -16.00 10.90
CA PHE A 306 8.28 -15.07 9.79
C PHE A 306 7.01 -14.31 9.41
N ILE A 307 5.82 -14.91 9.59
CA ILE A 307 4.53 -14.22 9.38
C ILE A 307 4.42 -13.01 10.33
N HIS A 308 4.93 -13.18 11.55
CA HIS A 308 4.91 -12.14 12.57
C HIS A 308 6.31 -11.94 13.15
N PRO A 309 6.95 -10.77 12.96
CA PRO A 309 8.24 -10.48 13.59
C PRO A 309 8.15 -10.45 15.12
N TYR A 310 6.93 -10.34 15.65
CA TYR A 310 6.57 -10.39 17.07
C TYR A 310 5.74 -11.64 17.34
N SER A 311 6.26 -12.58 18.09
CA SER A 311 5.58 -13.83 18.44
C SER A 311 5.15 -13.85 19.91
N LYS A 312 4.10 -14.63 20.19
CA LYS A 312 3.57 -14.88 21.54
C LYS A 312 3.25 -16.35 21.71
N ILE A 313 3.20 -16.81 22.97
CA ILE A 313 2.77 -18.16 23.32
C ILE A 313 1.40 -18.46 22.69
N GLU A 314 0.46 -17.51 22.78
CA GLU A 314 -0.90 -17.65 22.25
C GLU A 314 -0.93 -17.89 20.72
N PHE A 315 -0.01 -17.28 19.97
CA PHE A 315 0.08 -17.47 18.52
C PHE A 315 0.49 -18.91 18.17
N LEU A 316 1.46 -19.46 18.88
CA LEU A 316 1.88 -20.83 18.65
C LEU A 316 0.78 -21.83 19.07
N VAL A 317 0.09 -21.55 20.18
CA VAL A 317 -1.05 -22.37 20.62
C VAL A 317 -2.14 -22.40 19.56
N ASN A 318 -2.56 -21.23 19.04
CA ASN A 318 -3.66 -21.13 18.11
C ASN A 318 -3.31 -21.64 16.71
N ASN A 319 -2.10 -21.35 16.23
CA ASN A 319 -1.73 -21.62 14.85
C ASN A 319 -1.08 -22.99 14.65
N LEU A 320 -0.43 -23.54 15.70
CA LEU A 320 0.22 -24.87 15.64
C LEU A 320 -0.57 -25.95 16.40
N GLY A 321 -1.64 -25.59 17.11
CA GLY A 321 -2.43 -26.54 17.87
C GLY A 321 -1.68 -27.20 19.04
N ILE A 322 -0.63 -26.55 19.57
CA ILE A 322 0.22 -27.10 20.65
C ILE A 322 -0.21 -26.55 22.03
N GLU A 323 0.07 -27.31 23.07
CA GLU A 323 -0.20 -26.87 24.44
C GLU A 323 0.64 -25.65 24.85
N ARG A 324 0.10 -24.80 25.73
CA ARG A 324 0.74 -23.59 26.25
C ARG A 324 2.13 -23.84 26.82
N LYS A 325 2.31 -24.96 27.56
CA LYS A 325 3.63 -25.32 28.10
C LYS A 325 4.65 -25.66 27.01
N ALA A 326 4.21 -26.34 25.95
CA ALA A 326 5.05 -26.66 24.80
C ALA A 326 5.41 -25.39 24.02
N ALA A 327 4.44 -24.50 23.75
CA ALA A 327 4.67 -23.21 23.09
C ALA A 327 5.71 -22.34 23.86
N SER A 328 5.58 -22.26 25.19
CA SER A 328 6.55 -21.56 26.04
C SER A 328 7.96 -22.15 25.91
N ARG A 329 8.09 -23.48 25.98
CA ARG A 329 9.37 -24.18 25.84
C ARG A 329 9.99 -23.94 24.45
N TYR A 330 9.18 -23.92 23.37
CA TYR A 330 9.64 -23.66 22.01
C TYR A 330 10.20 -22.25 21.88
N LEU A 331 9.47 -21.23 22.36
CA LEU A 331 9.92 -19.84 22.29
C LEU A 331 11.18 -19.59 23.12
N ASN A 332 11.30 -20.18 24.31
CA ASN A 332 12.51 -20.08 25.14
C ASN A 332 13.71 -20.77 24.46
N GLY A 333 13.54 -21.97 23.90
CA GLY A 333 14.60 -22.64 23.15
C GLY A 333 15.06 -21.84 21.93
N LEU A 334 14.14 -21.20 21.20
CA LEU A 334 14.47 -20.31 20.08
C LEU A 334 15.21 -19.04 20.53
N GLU A 335 14.92 -18.55 21.74
CA GLU A 335 15.66 -17.44 22.36
C GLU A 335 17.08 -17.88 22.76
N GLU A 336 17.24 -19.04 23.37
CA GLU A 336 18.55 -19.60 23.77
C GLU A 336 19.52 -19.75 22.58
N ILE A 337 19.02 -20.11 21.38
CA ILE A 337 19.83 -20.19 20.17
C ILE A 337 19.92 -18.87 19.38
N GLY A 338 19.40 -17.75 19.93
CA GLY A 338 19.55 -16.41 19.41
C GLY A 338 18.66 -16.04 18.20
N ILE A 339 17.60 -16.80 17.91
CA ILE A 339 16.61 -16.46 16.88
C ILE A 339 15.65 -15.40 17.39
N LEU A 340 15.19 -15.53 18.62
CA LEU A 340 14.26 -14.62 19.27
C LEU A 340 14.93 -13.86 20.41
N LYS A 341 14.31 -12.73 20.77
CA LYS A 341 14.62 -11.97 21.99
C LYS A 341 13.32 -11.64 22.70
N SER A 342 13.19 -12.07 23.95
CA SER A 342 12.01 -11.77 24.75
C SER A 342 12.02 -10.33 25.25
N GLN A 343 10.84 -9.73 25.35
CA GLN A 343 10.62 -8.42 25.94
C GLN A 343 9.32 -8.44 26.76
N GLN A 344 9.42 -8.02 28.03
CA GLN A 344 8.24 -7.82 28.86
C GLN A 344 7.50 -6.56 28.44
N LYS A 345 6.19 -6.66 28.14
CA LYS A 345 5.28 -5.55 27.87
C LYS A 345 4.04 -5.68 28.75
N GLY A 346 4.00 -4.89 29.82
CA GLY A 346 2.95 -5.03 30.83
C GLY A 346 2.93 -6.43 31.45
N LYS A 347 1.81 -7.14 31.32
CA LYS A 347 1.65 -8.53 31.80
C LYS A 347 2.03 -9.61 30.76
N GLU A 348 2.39 -9.22 29.55
CA GLU A 348 2.68 -10.12 28.43
C GLU A 348 4.19 -10.17 28.14
N VAL A 349 4.67 -11.36 27.71
CA VAL A 349 6.00 -11.52 27.12
C VAL A 349 5.84 -11.64 25.61
N ILE A 350 6.55 -10.79 24.88
CA ILE A 350 6.62 -10.78 23.42
C ILE A 350 8.01 -11.27 23.02
N TYR A 351 8.08 -12.18 22.06
CA TYR A 351 9.34 -12.70 21.50
C TYR A 351 9.55 -12.09 20.12
N ILE A 352 10.66 -11.40 19.93
CA ILE A 352 10.97 -10.64 18.73
C ILE A 352 12.00 -11.40 17.89
N ASN A 353 11.66 -11.71 16.64
CA ASN A 353 12.64 -12.16 15.64
C ASN A 353 13.50 -10.96 15.23
N THR A 354 14.60 -10.73 15.93
CA THR A 354 15.40 -9.50 15.79
C THR A 354 16.05 -9.34 14.43
N LYS A 355 16.47 -10.45 13.80
CA LYS A 355 17.05 -10.40 12.46
C LYS A 355 15.99 -10.01 11.42
N LEU A 356 14.82 -10.65 11.48
CA LEU A 356 13.69 -10.31 10.62
C LEU A 356 13.23 -8.86 10.84
N TYR A 357 13.02 -8.46 12.10
CA TYR A 357 12.63 -7.10 12.44
C TYR A 357 13.58 -6.05 11.87
N ASN A 358 14.90 -6.26 12.02
CA ASN A 358 15.91 -5.34 11.49
C ASN A 358 15.94 -5.30 9.96
N LEU A 359 15.72 -6.45 9.30
CA LEU A 359 15.61 -6.53 7.84
C LEU A 359 14.40 -5.73 7.35
N LEU A 360 13.27 -5.87 8.04
CA LEU A 360 12.04 -5.19 7.70
C LEU A 360 12.10 -3.67 7.95
N LYS A 361 12.90 -3.23 8.94
CA LYS A 361 13.05 -1.81 9.27
C LYS A 361 13.96 -1.07 8.27
N LYS A 362 14.95 -1.73 7.69
CA LYS A 362 15.97 -1.10 6.84
C LYS A 362 15.57 -1.01 5.35
N GLY A 363 14.61 -1.72 4.88
CA GLY A 363 14.02 -1.65 3.54
C GLY A 363 12.78 -0.77 3.59
#